data_584ab4aceb31b972e8be1e71bdc6764f
#
_entry.id   584ab4aceb31b972e8be1e71bdc6764f
#
_cell.length_a   1.000
_cell.length_b   1.000
_cell.length_c   1.000
_cell.angle_alpha   90.00
_cell.angle_beta   90.00
_cell.angle_gamma   90.00
#
_symmetry.space_group_name_H-M   'P 1'
#
loop_
_entity.id
_entity.type
_entity.pdbx_description
1 polymer ?
#
loop_
_entity_poly.entity_id
_entity_poly.type
_entity_poly.pdbx_seq_one_letter_code
_entity_poly.pdbx_strand_id
1 'polypeptide(L)'
;MALDIYTASAGSGKTHTLTREYLRLALSTPDPHYFSTIQAVTFTKKATLEMKERIVQELYRLATEPDASPFSGELTEHLHLFPTKLQERAQRALRALLLDYSSFRVRTIDSFFQEVVRSFAHELGHSGALRVQIDSKPLLQSAVLE
;
A
#
# COMPACT_ATOMS: atom_id res chain seq x y z
N MET A 1 10.17 16.99 1.14
CA MET A 1 9.83 15.63 0.75
C MET A 1 11.07 14.78 0.97
N ALA A 2 11.04 13.80 1.86
CA ALA A 2 12.18 12.90 2.11
C ALA A 2 12.00 11.65 1.24
N LEU A 3 13.10 11.16 0.66
CA LEU A 3 13.17 9.93 -0.11
C LEU A 3 14.06 8.95 0.64
N ASP A 4 13.48 7.85 1.13
CA ASP A 4 14.21 6.78 1.79
C ASP A 4 14.41 5.62 0.80
N ILE A 5 15.66 5.22 0.58
CA ILE A 5 16.02 4.14 -0.34
C ILE A 5 16.55 2.96 0.47
N TYR A 6 15.86 1.82 0.36
CA TYR A 6 16.24 0.56 0.99
C TYR A 6 16.79 -0.41 -0.06
N THR A 7 18.07 -0.76 0.04
CA THR A 7 18.67 -1.80 -0.79
C THR A 7 18.47 -3.17 -0.15
N ALA A 8 17.96 -4.11 -0.91
CA ALA A 8 17.66 -5.44 -0.37
C ALA A 8 17.77 -6.52 -1.46
N SER A 9 18.52 -7.59 -1.19
CA SER A 9 18.60 -8.77 -2.05
C SER A 9 17.35 -9.67 -1.93
N ALA A 10 17.23 -10.69 -2.78
CA ALA A 10 16.16 -11.67 -2.66
C ALA A 10 16.25 -12.39 -1.29
N GLY A 11 15.12 -12.51 -0.59
CA GLY A 11 15.06 -13.11 0.76
C GLY A 11 15.48 -12.20 1.92
N SER A 12 15.93 -10.98 1.69
CA SER A 12 16.48 -10.06 2.70
C SER A 12 15.46 -9.25 3.51
N GLY A 13 14.20 -9.71 3.59
CA GLY A 13 13.22 -9.02 4.43
C GLY A 13 12.53 -7.78 3.82
N LYS A 14 12.60 -7.58 2.49
CA LYS A 14 11.94 -6.45 1.80
C LYS A 14 10.49 -6.25 2.22
N THR A 15 9.71 -7.33 2.21
CA THR A 15 8.30 -7.28 2.59
C THR A 15 8.14 -6.93 4.07
N HIS A 16 9.05 -7.39 4.93
CA HIS A 16 9.07 -7.02 6.35
C HIS A 16 9.29 -5.51 6.52
N THR A 17 10.31 -4.96 5.86
CA THR A 17 10.61 -3.53 5.91
C THR A 17 9.44 -2.70 5.37
N LEU A 18 8.86 -3.08 4.22
CA LEU A 18 7.70 -2.37 3.65
C LEU A 18 6.46 -2.44 4.56
N THR A 19 6.21 -3.59 5.20
CA THR A 19 5.12 -3.72 6.18
C THR A 19 5.35 -2.78 7.37
N ARG A 20 6.56 -2.75 7.91
CA ARG A 20 6.94 -1.84 8.99
C ARG A 20 6.70 -0.38 8.62
N GLU A 21 7.21 0.06 7.46
CA GLU A 21 7.04 1.44 7.00
C GLU A 21 5.57 1.79 6.77
N TYR A 22 4.79 0.86 6.22
CA TYR A 22 3.36 1.05 6.07
C TYR A 22 2.67 1.26 7.44
N LEU A 23 2.97 0.40 8.42
CA LEU A 23 2.42 0.51 9.78
C LEU A 23 2.85 1.81 10.46
N ARG A 24 4.12 2.18 10.31
CA ARG A 24 4.65 3.44 10.83
C ARG A 24 3.88 4.64 10.29
N LEU A 25 3.62 4.67 8.98
CA LEU A 25 2.83 5.74 8.36
C LEU A 25 1.37 5.69 8.81
N ALA A 26 0.72 4.52 8.76
CA ALA A 26 -0.69 4.37 9.09
C ALA A 26 -1.01 4.73 10.55
N LEU A 27 -0.06 4.52 11.47
CA LEU A 27 -0.21 4.80 12.89
C LEU A 27 0.44 6.12 13.32
N SER A 28 1.05 6.87 12.41
CA SER A 28 1.74 8.13 12.71
C SER A 28 0.80 9.22 13.23
N THR A 29 -0.45 9.21 12.80
CA THR A 29 -1.47 10.19 13.17
C THR A 29 -2.57 9.57 14.04
N PRO A 30 -3.34 10.36 14.78
CA PRO A 30 -4.53 9.88 15.50
C PRO A 30 -5.70 9.53 14.59
N ASP A 31 -5.66 9.92 13.31
CA ASP A 31 -6.71 9.65 12.33
C ASP A 31 -6.70 8.17 11.93
N PRO A 32 -7.76 7.40 12.22
CA PRO A 32 -7.84 5.99 11.88
C PRO A 32 -7.97 5.74 10.38
N HIS A 33 -8.33 6.74 9.57
CA HIS A 33 -8.46 6.66 8.13
C HIS A 33 -7.21 7.08 7.36
N TYR A 34 -6.12 7.44 8.06
CA TYR A 34 -4.89 7.88 7.41
C TYR A 34 -4.30 6.86 6.44
N PHE A 35 -4.59 5.56 6.64
CA PHE A 35 -4.19 4.49 5.70
C PHE A 35 -4.70 4.73 4.26
N SER A 36 -5.81 5.43 4.08
CA SER A 36 -6.38 5.74 2.75
C SER A 36 -5.53 6.72 1.92
N THR A 37 -4.65 7.47 2.58
CA THR A 37 -3.72 8.39 1.93
C THR A 37 -2.41 7.72 1.53
N ILE A 38 -2.15 6.49 2.03
CA ILE A 38 -0.93 5.74 1.78
C ILE A 38 -1.11 4.91 0.50
N GLN A 39 -0.17 5.07 -0.43
CA GLN A 39 -0.11 4.27 -1.65
C GLN A 39 1.08 3.31 -1.57
N ALA A 40 0.84 2.01 -1.60
CA ALA A 40 1.88 1.00 -1.72
C ALA A 40 1.76 0.27 -3.06
N VAL A 41 2.91 0.03 -3.71
CA VAL A 41 2.95 -0.65 -5.01
C VAL A 41 3.89 -1.84 -4.98
N THR A 42 3.51 -2.90 -5.68
CA THR A 42 4.29 -4.13 -5.84
C THR A 42 4.34 -4.53 -7.30
N PHE A 43 5.21 -5.48 -7.67
CA PHE A 43 5.31 -5.94 -9.06
C PHE A 43 4.24 -6.98 -9.43
N THR A 44 3.82 -7.83 -8.50
CA THR A 44 2.93 -8.96 -8.81
C THR A 44 1.66 -8.92 -7.96
N LYS A 45 0.58 -9.48 -8.50
CA LYS A 45 -0.67 -9.66 -7.74
C LYS A 45 -0.47 -10.50 -6.48
N LYS A 46 0.38 -11.54 -6.56
CA LYS A 46 0.73 -12.39 -5.41
C LYS A 46 1.39 -11.56 -4.31
N ALA A 47 2.41 -10.76 -4.64
CA ALA A 47 3.08 -9.89 -3.67
C ALA A 47 2.13 -8.83 -3.07
N THR A 48 1.17 -8.34 -3.87
CA THR A 48 0.13 -7.43 -3.38
C THR A 48 -0.74 -8.08 -2.30
N LEU A 49 -1.20 -9.32 -2.54
CA LEU A 49 -2.03 -10.06 -1.58
C LEU A 49 -1.24 -10.37 -0.30
N GLU A 50 -0.03 -10.91 -0.44
CA GLU A 50 0.86 -11.21 0.70
C GLU A 50 1.15 -9.97 1.55
N MET A 51 1.35 -8.81 0.92
CA MET A 51 1.57 -7.56 1.64
C MET A 51 0.31 -7.11 2.38
N LYS A 52 -0.86 -7.17 1.74
CA LYS A 52 -2.15 -6.84 2.37
C LYS A 52 -2.42 -7.73 3.59
N GLU A 53 -2.29 -9.04 3.42
CA GLU A 53 -2.49 -10.00 4.51
C GLU A 53 -1.55 -9.70 5.68
N ARG A 54 -0.28 -9.46 5.41
CA ARG A 54 0.71 -9.18 6.44
C ARG A 54 0.40 -7.88 7.19
N ILE A 55 0.03 -6.81 6.49
CA ILE A 55 -0.34 -5.53 7.13
C ILE A 55 -1.56 -5.73 8.05
N VAL A 56 -2.60 -6.43 7.58
CA VAL A 56 -3.79 -6.69 8.38
C VAL A 56 -3.48 -7.56 9.60
N GLN A 57 -2.68 -8.62 9.42
CA GLN A 57 -2.25 -9.49 10.52
C GLN A 57 -1.47 -8.74 11.59
N GLU A 58 -0.54 -7.87 11.18
CA GLU A 58 0.25 -7.10 12.13
C GLU A 58 -0.58 -6.01 12.83
N LEU A 59 -1.50 -5.35 12.12
CA LEU A 59 -2.46 -4.45 12.75
C LEU A 59 -3.32 -5.18 13.79
N TYR A 60 -3.74 -6.41 13.47
CA TYR A 60 -4.51 -7.23 14.41
C TYR A 60 -3.67 -7.59 15.65
N ARG A 61 -2.41 -8.01 15.48
CA ARG A 61 -1.50 -8.29 16.61
C ARG A 61 -1.30 -7.05 17.49
N LEU A 62 -0.97 -5.91 16.87
CA LEU A 62 -0.80 -4.65 17.58
C LEU A 62 -2.07 -4.21 18.32
N ALA A 63 -3.25 -4.56 17.79
CA ALA A 63 -4.53 -4.21 18.38
C ALA A 63 -4.93 -5.13 19.56
N THR A 64 -4.55 -6.40 19.53
CA THR A 64 -4.96 -7.42 20.52
C THR A 64 -3.84 -7.76 21.50
N GLU A 65 -2.66 -8.08 20.98
CA GLU A 65 -1.48 -8.54 21.72
C GLU A 65 -0.24 -7.81 21.21
N PRO A 66 -0.01 -6.53 21.59
CA PRO A 66 1.09 -5.73 21.06
C PRO A 66 2.45 -6.38 21.22
N ASP A 67 2.68 -7.12 22.30
CA ASP A 67 3.94 -7.80 22.60
C ASP A 67 4.21 -8.97 21.64
N ALA A 68 3.18 -9.49 20.95
CA ALA A 68 3.31 -10.54 19.94
C ALA A 68 3.75 -9.98 18.57
N SER A 69 3.68 -8.68 18.34
CA SER A 69 4.12 -8.06 17.10
C SER A 69 5.62 -7.73 17.16
N PRO A 70 6.40 -8.17 16.13
CA PRO A 70 7.82 -7.84 16.05
C PRO A 70 8.08 -6.33 15.85
N PHE A 71 7.04 -5.56 15.49
CA PHE A 71 7.15 -4.13 15.22
C PHE A 71 6.80 -3.24 16.42
N SER A 72 6.24 -3.79 17.50
CA SER A 72 5.70 -3.01 18.62
C SER A 72 6.74 -2.08 19.25
N GLY A 73 7.91 -2.61 19.60
CA GLY A 73 8.98 -1.83 20.22
C GLY A 73 9.49 -0.71 19.32
N GLU A 74 9.76 -1.03 18.06
CA GLU A 74 10.27 -0.08 17.08
C GLU A 74 9.23 1.02 16.76
N LEU A 75 7.95 0.66 16.66
CA LEU A 75 6.87 1.62 16.39
C LEU A 75 6.64 2.55 17.59
N THR A 76 6.70 2.05 18.84
CA THR A 76 6.59 2.90 20.02
C THR A 76 7.71 3.91 20.10
N GLU A 77 8.93 3.51 19.78
CA GLU A 77 10.10 4.39 19.76
C GLU A 77 9.98 5.45 18.66
N HIS A 78 9.75 5.03 17.41
CA HIS A 78 9.68 5.94 16.27
C HIS A 78 8.51 6.93 16.32
N LEU A 79 7.37 6.50 16.85
CA LEU A 79 6.18 7.34 16.94
C LEU A 79 6.11 8.12 18.26
N HIS A 80 7.07 7.91 19.15
CA HIS A 80 7.09 8.49 20.50
C HIS A 80 5.77 8.25 21.25
N LEU A 81 5.25 7.02 21.16
CA LEU A 81 3.98 6.62 21.78
C LEU A 81 4.21 5.66 22.93
N PHE A 82 3.33 5.70 23.92
CA PHE A 82 3.23 4.62 24.90
C PHE A 82 2.60 3.37 24.26
N PRO A 83 2.96 2.14 24.69
CA PRO A 83 2.41 0.91 24.16
C PRO A 83 0.88 0.86 24.12
N THR A 84 0.24 1.33 25.17
CA THR A 84 -1.23 1.44 25.27
C THR A 84 -1.82 2.37 24.21
N LYS A 85 -1.12 3.45 23.89
CA LYS A 85 -1.58 4.39 22.86
C LYS A 85 -1.37 3.86 21.45
N LEU A 86 -0.29 3.11 21.22
CA LEU A 86 -0.06 2.39 19.97
C LEU A 86 -1.17 1.36 19.75
N GLN A 87 -1.50 0.57 20.78
CA GLN A 87 -2.59 -0.41 20.73
C GLN A 87 -3.93 0.24 20.39
N GLU A 88 -4.28 1.32 21.05
CA GLU A 88 -5.52 2.09 20.77
C GLU A 88 -5.57 2.55 19.30
N ARG A 89 -4.47 3.11 18.79
CA ARG A 89 -4.37 3.53 17.38
C ARG A 89 -4.52 2.35 16.44
N ALA A 90 -3.86 1.22 16.72
CA ALA A 90 -3.94 0.01 15.91
C ALA A 90 -5.39 -0.56 15.87
N GLN A 91 -6.09 -0.58 17.00
CA GLN A 91 -7.50 -1.00 17.07
C GLN A 91 -8.40 -0.12 16.19
N ARG A 92 -8.23 1.19 16.28
CA ARG A 92 -9.02 2.14 15.50
C ARG A 92 -8.71 2.05 14.01
N ALA A 93 -7.43 1.97 13.64
CA ALA A 93 -6.98 1.85 12.26
C ALA A 93 -7.44 0.51 11.63
N LEU A 94 -7.32 -0.62 12.35
CA LEU A 94 -7.81 -1.91 11.90
C LEU A 94 -9.32 -1.88 11.64
N ARG A 95 -10.09 -1.35 12.57
CA ARG A 95 -11.55 -1.23 12.40
C ARG A 95 -11.92 -0.39 11.19
N ALA A 96 -11.28 0.78 11.03
CA ALA A 96 -11.51 1.66 9.88
C ALA A 96 -11.15 0.99 8.56
N LEU A 97 -10.00 0.28 8.51
CA LEU A 97 -9.54 -0.45 7.32
C LEU A 97 -10.51 -1.58 6.94
N LEU A 98 -11.02 -2.34 7.91
CA LEU A 98 -11.97 -3.42 7.63
C LEU A 98 -13.33 -2.90 7.15
N LEU A 99 -13.76 -1.72 7.62
CA LEU A 99 -15.00 -1.08 7.21
C LEU A 99 -14.89 -0.40 5.83
N ASP A 100 -13.70 0.08 5.47
CA ASP A 100 -13.42 0.70 4.17
C ASP A 100 -12.20 0.06 3.50
N TYR A 101 -12.32 -1.24 3.21
CA TYR A 101 -11.25 -2.00 2.56
C TYR A 101 -10.93 -1.52 1.15
N SER A 102 -11.87 -0.85 0.49
CA SER A 102 -11.68 -0.28 -0.86
C SER A 102 -10.64 0.83 -0.89
N SER A 103 -10.50 1.58 0.19
CA SER A 103 -9.50 2.64 0.36
C SER A 103 -8.11 2.13 0.77
N PHE A 104 -7.97 0.80 0.98
CA PHE A 104 -6.68 0.18 1.28
C PHE A 104 -5.86 -0.01 -0.02
N ARG A 105 -5.08 1.02 -0.37
CA ARG A 105 -4.39 1.17 -1.65
C ARG A 105 -3.05 0.45 -1.72
N VAL A 106 -3.05 -0.87 -1.58
CA VAL A 106 -1.90 -1.73 -1.92
C VAL A 106 -2.22 -2.41 -3.24
N ARG A 107 -1.44 -2.15 -4.30
CA ARG A 107 -1.73 -2.60 -5.66
C ARG A 107 -0.47 -2.88 -6.47
N THR A 108 -0.63 -3.44 -7.68
CA THR A 108 0.51 -3.61 -8.58
C THR A 108 0.89 -2.27 -9.23
N ILE A 109 2.16 -2.15 -9.63
CA ILE A 109 2.66 -0.96 -10.33
C ILE A 109 1.86 -0.69 -11.61
N ASP A 110 1.50 -1.73 -12.36
CA ASP A 110 0.69 -1.60 -13.57
C ASP A 110 -0.70 -1.03 -13.28
N SER A 111 -1.35 -1.52 -12.21
CA SER A 111 -2.67 -1.01 -11.79
C SER A 111 -2.60 0.45 -11.35
N PHE A 112 -1.50 0.85 -10.71
CA PHE A 112 -1.26 2.23 -10.32
C PHE A 112 -1.12 3.13 -11.54
N PHE A 113 -0.26 2.77 -12.52
CA PHE A 113 -0.10 3.56 -13.73
C PHE A 113 -1.38 3.64 -14.57
N GLN A 114 -2.16 2.55 -14.65
CA GLN A 114 -3.45 2.57 -15.34
C GLN A 114 -4.42 3.57 -14.71
N GLU A 115 -4.46 3.68 -13.38
CA GLU A 115 -5.29 4.67 -12.69
C GLU A 115 -4.83 6.10 -12.98
N VAL A 116 -3.51 6.35 -12.93
CA VAL A 116 -2.91 7.66 -13.25
C VAL A 116 -3.27 8.07 -14.68
N VAL A 117 -3.06 7.17 -15.66
CA VAL A 117 -3.40 7.43 -17.06
C VAL A 117 -4.89 7.73 -17.24
N ARG A 118 -5.78 6.98 -16.58
CA ARG A 118 -7.23 7.25 -16.63
C ARG A 118 -7.60 8.61 -16.05
N SER A 119 -6.96 9.00 -14.93
CA SER A 119 -7.21 10.30 -14.31
C SER A 119 -6.81 11.45 -15.26
N PHE A 120 -5.62 11.36 -15.86
CA PHE A 120 -5.17 12.36 -16.84
C PHE A 120 -6.07 12.41 -18.10
N ALA A 121 -6.48 11.26 -18.60
CA ALA A 121 -7.36 11.23 -19.77
C ALA A 121 -8.72 11.89 -19.49
N HIS A 122 -9.26 11.70 -18.29
CA HIS A 122 -10.48 12.38 -17.88
C HIS A 122 -10.30 13.90 -17.80
N GLU A 123 -9.17 14.37 -17.26
CA GLU A 123 -8.83 15.80 -17.19
C GLU A 123 -8.65 16.43 -18.60
N LEU A 124 -8.11 15.66 -19.55
CA LEU A 124 -7.95 16.08 -20.95
C LEU A 124 -9.25 15.97 -21.77
N GLY A 125 -10.39 15.69 -21.15
CA GLY A 125 -11.69 15.61 -21.83
C GLY A 125 -11.90 14.34 -22.65
N HIS A 126 -11.01 13.36 -22.55
CA HIS A 126 -11.19 12.05 -23.18
C HIS A 126 -12.06 11.15 -22.32
N SER A 127 -13.38 11.29 -22.44
CA SER A 127 -14.37 10.49 -21.71
C SER A 127 -14.58 9.08 -22.29
N GLY A 128 -13.81 8.67 -23.29
CA GLY A 128 -13.82 7.32 -23.85
C GLY A 128 -13.13 6.29 -22.94
N ALA A 129 -13.58 5.05 -22.97
CA ALA A 129 -12.93 3.94 -22.28
C ALA A 129 -11.51 3.73 -22.84
N LEU A 130 -10.50 4.29 -22.18
CA LEU A 130 -9.10 4.01 -22.52
C LEU A 130 -8.82 2.52 -22.27
N ARG A 131 -8.66 1.77 -23.36
CA ARG A 131 -8.10 0.42 -23.32
C ARG A 131 -6.57 0.53 -23.36
N VAL A 132 -5.91 0.22 -22.26
CA VAL A 132 -4.46 0.03 -22.26
C VAL A 132 -4.19 -1.34 -22.90
N GLN A 133 -3.63 -1.33 -24.10
CA GLN A 133 -3.24 -2.54 -24.80
C GLN A 133 -1.76 -2.82 -24.54
N ILE A 134 -1.49 -3.87 -23.75
CA ILE A 134 -0.13 -4.23 -23.33
C ILE A 134 0.63 -4.89 -24.48
N ASP A 135 -0.07 -5.54 -25.41
CA ASP A 135 0.53 -6.15 -26.60
C ASP A 135 0.49 -5.16 -27.78
N SER A 136 1.67 -4.61 -28.11
CA SER A 136 1.84 -3.65 -29.21
C SER A 136 1.88 -4.31 -30.59
N LYS A 137 2.06 -5.64 -30.68
CA LYS A 137 2.20 -6.34 -31.97
C LYS A 137 1.00 -6.18 -32.91
N PRO A 138 -0.26 -6.33 -32.46
CA PRO A 138 -1.43 -6.14 -33.32
C PRO A 138 -1.56 -4.70 -33.83
N LEU A 139 -1.18 -3.71 -32.99
CA LEU A 139 -1.24 -2.29 -33.35
C LEU A 139 -0.18 -1.92 -34.39
N LEU A 140 1.04 -2.46 -34.26
CA LEU A 140 2.11 -2.27 -35.23
C LEU A 140 1.76 -2.91 -36.57
N GLN A 141 1.15 -4.09 -36.59
CA GLN A 141 0.72 -4.76 -37.80
C GLN A 141 -0.39 -3.98 -38.53
N SER A 142 -1.35 -3.41 -37.82
CA SER A 142 -2.39 -2.58 -38.43
C SER A 142 -1.86 -1.24 -38.95
N ALA A 143 -0.90 -0.62 -38.28
CA ALA A 143 -0.30 0.64 -38.70
C ALA A 143 0.67 0.52 -39.91
N VAL A 144 1.17 -0.69 -40.18
CA VAL A 144 2.07 -0.95 -41.34
C VAL A 144 1.27 -1.32 -42.62
N LEU A 145 0.00 -1.69 -42.46
CA LEU A 145 -0.90 -2.10 -43.57
C LEU A 145 -1.78 -0.96 -44.11
N GLU A 146 -1.73 0.24 -43.48
CA GLU A 146 -2.27 1.50 -43.98
C GLU A 146 -1.17 2.33 -44.69
#